data_a4c344e32a9278e5dd371f050459e7b3
#
_entry.id   a4c344e32a9278e5dd371f050459e7b3
#
_cell.length_a   1.000
_cell.length_b   1.000
_cell.length_c   1.000
_cell.angle_alpha   90.00
_cell.angle_beta   90.00
_cell.angle_gamma   90.00
#
_symmetry.space_group_name_H-M   'P 1'
#
loop_
_entity.id
_entity.type
_entity.pdbx_description
1 polymer ?
#
loop_
_entity_poly.entity_id
_entity_poly.type
_entity_poly.pdbx_seq_one_letter_code
_entity_poly.pdbx_strand_id
1 'polypeptide(L)'
;MYKNFIKPAIDFVLALVGFLFLSPVFVMVTIGLFFANDGKPFFFQLRPGKDGKIFKIIKFKTMTDKKDENGNLLPDADRLTKIGSFVRKTSLDEIPQLLNVIKGDMSLVGPRPLLPKYLELYNDFQRRRNEVKPGITGWVQVNGRNSISWEKKFEYDVWYVDNVSFLLDIKILILTVLKVVKSEGINEQGQATSNEFKGNNIE
;
A
#
# COMPACT_ATOMS: atom_id res chain seq x y z
N MET A 1 -18.69 14.87 9.87
CA MET A 1 -19.67 13.89 9.33
C MET A 1 -19.04 13.00 8.24
N TYR A 2 -18.42 13.55 7.16
CA TYR A 2 -17.84 12.76 6.07
C TYR A 2 -16.80 11.74 6.56
N LYS A 3 -15.73 12.16 7.25
CA LYS A 3 -14.58 11.34 7.72
C LYS A 3 -15.02 10.09 8.52
N ASN A 4 -16.04 10.20 9.37
CA ASN A 4 -16.36 9.19 10.37
C ASN A 4 -17.52 8.24 9.98
N PHE A 5 -18.42 8.67 9.09
CA PHE A 5 -19.63 7.92 8.75
C PHE A 5 -19.76 7.70 7.24
N ILE A 6 -19.74 8.75 6.45
CA ILE A 6 -20.01 8.66 5.00
C ILE A 6 -18.86 7.96 4.30
N LYS A 7 -17.61 8.39 4.57
CA LYS A 7 -16.42 7.80 3.94
C LYS A 7 -16.29 6.30 4.19
N PRO A 8 -16.40 5.77 5.42
CA PRO A 8 -16.34 4.32 5.65
C PRO A 8 -17.42 3.53 4.91
N ALA A 9 -18.63 4.07 4.77
CA ALA A 9 -19.70 3.43 4.02
C ALA A 9 -19.41 3.40 2.51
N ILE A 10 -18.94 4.53 1.95
CA ILE A 10 -18.53 4.61 0.55
C ILE A 10 -17.34 3.67 0.28
N ASP A 11 -16.31 3.69 1.13
CA ASP A 11 -15.14 2.82 1.01
C ASP A 11 -15.56 1.34 0.98
N PHE A 12 -16.46 0.92 1.87
CA PHE A 12 -16.97 -0.44 1.92
C PHE A 12 -17.71 -0.82 0.62
N VAL A 13 -18.65 0.00 0.17
CA VAL A 13 -19.44 -0.28 -1.04
C VAL A 13 -18.54 -0.33 -2.28
N LEU A 14 -17.66 0.67 -2.45
CA LEU A 14 -16.76 0.70 -3.61
C LEU A 14 -15.74 -0.43 -3.57
N ALA A 15 -15.22 -0.80 -2.39
CA ALA A 15 -14.30 -1.93 -2.26
C ALA A 15 -15.00 -3.26 -2.56
N LEU A 16 -16.24 -3.46 -2.10
CA LEU A 16 -17.02 -4.66 -2.39
C LEU A 16 -17.31 -4.79 -3.88
N VAL A 17 -17.84 -3.73 -4.51
CA VAL A 17 -18.12 -3.71 -5.95
C VAL A 17 -16.83 -3.91 -6.75
N GLY A 18 -15.76 -3.20 -6.39
CA GLY A 18 -14.46 -3.35 -7.03
C GLY A 18 -13.88 -4.77 -6.89
N PHE A 19 -14.00 -5.38 -5.72
CA PHE A 19 -13.54 -6.75 -5.50
C PHE A 19 -14.35 -7.78 -6.31
N LEU A 20 -15.67 -7.64 -6.36
CA LEU A 20 -16.53 -8.51 -7.20
C LEU A 20 -16.20 -8.36 -8.69
N PHE A 21 -16.00 -7.13 -9.17
CA PHE A 21 -15.62 -6.86 -10.56
C PHE A 21 -14.23 -7.44 -10.90
N LEU A 22 -13.26 -7.30 -10.00
CA LEU A 22 -11.90 -7.81 -10.18
C LEU A 22 -11.73 -9.27 -9.79
N SER A 23 -12.77 -9.95 -9.30
CA SER A 23 -12.68 -11.33 -8.83
C SER A 23 -12.16 -12.33 -9.88
N PRO A 24 -12.47 -12.25 -11.20
CA PRO A 24 -11.87 -13.13 -12.19
C PRO A 24 -10.35 -12.93 -12.30
N VAL A 25 -9.89 -11.67 -12.26
CA VAL A 25 -8.46 -11.32 -12.27
C VAL A 25 -7.79 -11.82 -10.98
N PHE A 26 -8.44 -11.61 -9.83
CA PHE A 26 -7.96 -12.08 -8.53
C PHE A 26 -7.73 -13.60 -8.55
N VAL A 27 -8.68 -14.39 -9.07
CA VAL A 27 -8.56 -15.85 -9.18
C VAL A 27 -7.42 -16.24 -10.12
N MET A 28 -7.33 -15.64 -11.31
CA MET A 28 -6.26 -15.93 -12.27
C MET A 28 -4.87 -15.64 -11.68
N VAL A 29 -4.70 -14.49 -11.03
CA VAL A 29 -3.42 -14.11 -10.39
C VAL A 29 -3.12 -15.06 -9.22
N THR A 30 -4.14 -15.43 -8.43
CA THR A 30 -3.97 -16.40 -7.32
C THR A 30 -3.43 -17.72 -7.84
N ILE A 31 -4.01 -18.28 -8.91
CA ILE A 31 -3.58 -19.54 -9.50
C ILE A 31 -2.13 -19.41 -10.05
N GLY A 32 -1.85 -18.37 -10.82
CA GLY A 32 -0.51 -18.13 -11.36
C GLY A 32 0.57 -18.01 -10.28
N LEU A 33 0.29 -17.26 -9.22
CA LEU A 33 1.22 -17.09 -8.10
C LEU A 33 1.28 -18.31 -7.18
N PHE A 34 0.24 -19.12 -7.10
CA PHE A 34 0.26 -20.39 -6.38
C PHE A 34 1.36 -21.31 -6.94
N PHE A 35 1.42 -21.47 -8.26
CA PHE A 35 2.47 -22.26 -8.89
C PHE A 35 3.86 -21.58 -8.85
N ALA A 36 3.91 -20.24 -8.96
CA ALA A 36 5.18 -19.51 -8.96
C ALA A 36 5.83 -19.39 -7.56
N ASN A 37 5.09 -19.61 -6.48
CA ASN A 37 5.54 -19.42 -5.09
C ASN A 37 5.27 -20.65 -4.21
N ASP A 38 5.37 -21.87 -4.75
CA ASP A 38 5.28 -23.13 -4.01
C ASP A 38 4.03 -23.22 -3.11
N GLY A 39 2.86 -22.91 -3.67
CA GLY A 39 1.59 -23.00 -2.97
C GLY A 39 1.25 -21.77 -2.09
N LYS A 40 2.04 -20.69 -2.13
CA LYS A 40 1.88 -19.51 -1.28
C LYS A 40 1.58 -18.25 -2.10
N PRO A 41 0.35 -18.04 -2.63
CA PRO A 41 0.05 -16.90 -3.51
C PRO A 41 -0.09 -15.57 -2.76
N PHE A 42 -0.26 -15.58 -1.43
CA PHE A 42 -0.48 -14.38 -0.62
C PHE A 42 0.70 -14.06 0.29
N PHE A 43 0.91 -12.76 0.49
CA PHE A 43 1.85 -12.19 1.44
C PHE A 43 1.08 -11.41 2.50
N PHE A 44 1.46 -11.62 3.75
CA PHE A 44 0.86 -10.98 4.92
C PHE A 44 1.92 -10.23 5.69
N GLN A 45 1.64 -8.99 6.09
CA GLN A 45 2.55 -8.19 6.90
C GLN A 45 1.79 -7.34 7.90
N LEU A 46 2.32 -7.22 9.12
CA LEU A 46 1.77 -6.33 10.13
C LEU A 46 2.03 -4.87 9.75
N ARG A 47 1.01 -4.04 9.89
CA ARG A 47 1.05 -2.60 9.60
C ARG A 47 0.23 -1.83 10.63
N PRO A 48 0.64 -0.60 10.97
CA PRO A 48 -0.18 0.28 11.79
C PRO A 48 -1.36 0.83 10.98
N GLY A 49 -2.53 0.75 11.55
CA GLY A 49 -3.77 1.34 11.08
C GLY A 49 -4.09 2.64 11.80
N LYS A 50 -5.40 2.97 11.86
CA LYS A 50 -5.89 4.13 12.60
C LYS A 50 -5.50 4.03 14.07
N ASP A 51 -5.06 5.16 14.65
CA ASP A 51 -4.62 5.29 16.04
C ASP A 51 -3.48 4.31 16.40
N GLY A 52 -2.68 3.89 15.41
CA GLY A 52 -1.55 2.97 15.58
C GLY A 52 -1.95 1.50 15.81
N LYS A 53 -3.23 1.14 15.73
CA LYS A 53 -3.70 -0.24 15.90
C LYS A 53 -3.15 -1.13 14.82
N ILE A 54 -2.44 -2.18 15.21
CA ILE A 54 -1.79 -3.09 14.26
C ILE A 54 -2.82 -3.99 13.59
N PHE A 55 -2.77 -4.06 12.25
CA PHE A 55 -3.55 -4.99 11.43
C PHE A 55 -2.65 -5.77 10.48
N LYS A 56 -3.18 -6.79 9.83
CA LYS A 56 -2.48 -7.61 8.86
C LYS A 56 -2.90 -7.20 7.44
N ILE A 57 -2.00 -6.54 6.70
CA ILE A 57 -2.22 -6.22 5.29
C ILE A 57 -2.12 -7.49 4.44
N ILE A 58 -2.96 -7.59 3.41
CA ILE A 58 -3.01 -8.72 2.49
C ILE A 58 -2.55 -8.24 1.11
N LYS A 59 -1.55 -8.92 0.52
CA LYS A 59 -1.08 -8.66 -0.84
C LYS A 59 -0.87 -9.97 -1.59
N PHE A 60 -0.78 -9.91 -2.91
CA PHE A 60 -0.22 -11.02 -3.65
C PHE A 60 1.29 -11.13 -3.42
N LYS A 61 1.76 -12.37 -3.26
CA LYS A 61 3.18 -12.69 -3.06
C LYS A 61 3.89 -12.73 -4.41
N THR A 62 4.63 -11.69 -4.72
CA THR A 62 5.32 -11.52 -6.01
C THR A 62 6.76 -12.04 -6.02
N MET A 63 7.28 -12.39 -4.84
CA MET A 63 8.66 -12.86 -4.61
C MET A 63 8.65 -14.23 -3.94
N THR A 64 9.62 -15.07 -4.29
CA THR A 64 9.86 -16.36 -3.63
C THR A 64 10.50 -16.17 -2.25
N ASP A 65 10.56 -17.25 -1.45
CA ASP A 65 11.28 -17.29 -0.17
C ASP A 65 12.70 -17.90 -0.32
N LYS A 66 13.32 -17.79 -1.51
CA LYS A 66 14.66 -18.32 -1.76
C LYS A 66 15.67 -17.70 -0.82
N LYS A 67 16.56 -18.55 -0.29
CA LYS A 67 17.60 -18.23 0.68
C LYS A 67 18.97 -18.59 0.14
N ASP A 68 20.00 -17.92 0.69
CA ASP A 68 21.39 -18.28 0.49
C ASP A 68 21.80 -19.50 1.37
N GLU A 69 23.06 -19.92 1.25
CA GLU A 69 23.63 -21.03 2.03
C GLU A 69 23.63 -20.77 3.55
N ASN A 70 23.57 -19.50 3.97
CA ASN A 70 23.52 -19.08 5.38
C ASN A 70 22.09 -18.96 5.92
N GLY A 71 21.07 -19.27 5.10
CA GLY A 71 19.66 -19.18 5.49
C GLY A 71 19.05 -17.76 5.41
N ASN A 72 19.78 -16.75 4.91
CA ASN A 72 19.26 -15.41 4.67
C ASN A 72 18.49 -15.35 3.36
N LEU A 73 17.47 -14.49 3.28
CA LEU A 73 16.74 -14.27 2.04
C LEU A 73 17.68 -13.69 0.97
N LEU A 74 17.62 -14.22 -0.25
CA LEU A 74 18.32 -13.64 -1.40
C LEU A 74 17.86 -12.19 -1.65
N PRO A 75 18.65 -11.37 -2.36
CA PRO A 75 18.23 -10.03 -2.79
C PRO A 75 16.89 -10.04 -3.50
N ASP A 76 16.12 -8.98 -3.35
CA ASP A 76 14.75 -8.85 -3.89
C ASP A 76 14.69 -9.11 -5.40
N ALA A 77 15.72 -8.68 -6.15
CA ALA A 77 15.82 -8.90 -7.60
C ALA A 77 15.84 -10.39 -7.97
N ASP A 78 16.53 -11.22 -7.16
CA ASP A 78 16.68 -12.67 -7.41
C ASP A 78 15.48 -13.49 -6.97
N ARG A 79 14.63 -12.91 -6.11
CA ARG A 79 13.40 -13.52 -5.61
C ARG A 79 12.18 -13.17 -6.42
N LEU A 80 12.24 -12.09 -7.21
CA LEU A 80 11.10 -11.59 -7.99
C LEU A 80 10.80 -12.55 -9.15
N THR A 81 9.62 -13.16 -9.15
CA THR A 81 9.20 -14.04 -10.24
C THR A 81 8.77 -13.26 -11.49
N LYS A 82 8.79 -13.87 -12.67
CA LYS A 82 8.31 -13.24 -13.92
C LYS A 82 6.85 -12.79 -13.80
N ILE A 83 5.99 -13.66 -13.26
CA ILE A 83 4.58 -13.33 -12.96
C ILE A 83 4.51 -12.23 -11.91
N GLY A 84 5.31 -12.30 -10.85
CA GLY A 84 5.38 -11.29 -9.80
C GLY A 84 5.80 -9.92 -10.33
N SER A 85 6.73 -9.86 -11.27
CA SER A 85 7.13 -8.62 -11.94
C SER A 85 5.96 -7.97 -12.71
N PHE A 86 5.22 -8.76 -13.48
CA PHE A 86 4.02 -8.31 -14.18
C PHE A 86 2.96 -7.79 -13.18
N VAL A 87 2.66 -8.58 -12.14
CA VAL A 87 1.66 -8.25 -11.11
C VAL A 87 2.02 -6.94 -10.39
N ARG A 88 3.32 -6.69 -10.09
CA ARG A 88 3.78 -5.42 -9.52
C ARG A 88 3.68 -4.25 -10.50
N LYS A 89 4.11 -4.44 -11.75
CA LYS A 89 4.06 -3.38 -12.78
C LYS A 89 2.64 -2.90 -13.06
N THR A 90 1.66 -3.78 -12.89
CA THR A 90 0.24 -3.47 -13.08
C THR A 90 -0.48 -3.10 -11.78
N SER A 91 0.24 -3.06 -10.64
CA SER A 91 -0.32 -2.83 -9.29
C SER A 91 -1.42 -3.83 -8.89
N LEU A 92 -1.50 -4.98 -9.57
CA LEU A 92 -2.45 -6.04 -9.22
C LEU A 92 -2.13 -6.69 -7.87
N ASP A 93 -0.87 -6.57 -7.38
CA ASP A 93 -0.46 -7.07 -6.07
C ASP A 93 -1.24 -6.45 -4.91
N GLU A 94 -1.88 -5.31 -5.12
CA GLU A 94 -2.66 -4.60 -4.11
C GLU A 94 -4.17 -4.94 -4.13
N ILE A 95 -4.68 -5.70 -5.13
CA ILE A 95 -6.10 -6.11 -5.17
C ILE A 95 -6.57 -6.79 -3.87
N PRO A 96 -5.79 -7.69 -3.23
CA PRO A 96 -6.21 -8.30 -1.97
C PRO A 96 -6.44 -7.30 -0.82
N GLN A 97 -5.88 -6.08 -0.88
CA GLN A 97 -6.13 -5.05 0.13
C GLN A 97 -7.58 -4.55 0.13
N LEU A 98 -8.33 -4.75 -0.96
CA LEU A 98 -9.78 -4.49 -0.95
C LEU A 98 -10.49 -5.28 0.15
N LEU A 99 -10.02 -6.49 0.48
CA LEU A 99 -10.52 -7.27 1.63
C LEU A 99 -10.22 -6.57 2.97
N ASN A 100 -9.06 -5.87 3.10
CA ASN A 100 -8.79 -5.07 4.29
C ASN A 100 -9.72 -3.85 4.40
N VAL A 101 -10.11 -3.26 3.26
CA VAL A 101 -11.09 -2.15 3.25
C VAL A 101 -12.47 -2.67 3.65
N ILE A 102 -12.92 -3.78 3.06
CA ILE A 102 -14.21 -4.42 3.38
C ILE A 102 -14.28 -4.79 4.86
N LYS A 103 -13.18 -5.32 5.42
CA LYS A 103 -13.06 -5.65 6.84
C LYS A 103 -13.03 -4.42 7.75
N GLY A 104 -12.71 -3.24 7.20
CA GLY A 104 -12.64 -1.98 7.94
C GLY A 104 -11.28 -1.66 8.54
N ASP A 105 -10.23 -2.42 8.26
CA ASP A 105 -8.85 -2.14 8.68
C ASP A 105 -8.25 -0.97 7.88
N MET A 106 -8.65 -0.81 6.61
CA MET A 106 -8.16 0.19 5.67
C MET A 106 -9.31 1.03 5.08
N SER A 107 -8.92 2.02 4.30
CA SER A 107 -9.75 2.87 3.43
C SER A 107 -9.25 2.74 1.99
N LEU A 108 -10.06 3.11 1.00
CA LEU A 108 -9.57 3.24 -0.38
C LEU A 108 -8.51 4.34 -0.47
N VAL A 109 -8.78 5.49 0.16
CA VAL A 109 -7.90 6.67 0.15
C VAL A 109 -7.46 7.02 1.57
N GLY A 110 -6.14 7.14 1.76
CA GLY A 110 -5.52 7.49 3.05
C GLY A 110 -3.99 7.42 2.98
N PRO A 111 -3.28 7.79 4.05
CA PRO A 111 -1.83 7.59 4.16
C PRO A 111 -1.46 6.11 3.97
N ARG A 112 -0.39 5.83 3.20
CA ARG A 112 0.08 4.45 3.00
C ARG A 112 0.56 3.84 4.31
N PRO A 113 0.11 2.63 4.72
CA PRO A 113 0.55 2.04 5.99
C PRO A 113 2.04 1.68 5.92
N LEU A 114 2.85 2.26 6.80
CA LEU A 114 4.29 2.03 6.89
C LEU A 114 4.62 0.85 7.81
N LEU A 115 5.90 0.60 8.09
CA LEU A 115 6.31 -0.50 8.97
C LEU A 115 6.02 -0.15 10.44
N PRO A 116 5.63 -1.13 11.28
CA PRO A 116 5.38 -0.88 12.72
C PRO A 116 6.57 -0.25 13.44
N LYS A 117 7.80 -0.62 13.06
CA LYS A 117 9.04 -0.07 13.64
C LYS A 117 9.17 1.45 13.49
N TYR A 118 8.44 2.08 12.57
CA TYR A 118 8.49 3.54 12.38
C TYR A 118 7.62 4.30 13.39
N LEU A 119 6.67 3.65 14.08
CA LEU A 119 5.82 4.31 15.07
C LEU A 119 6.61 4.99 16.20
N GLU A 120 7.72 4.38 16.61
CA GLU A 120 8.61 4.89 17.66
C GLU A 120 9.49 6.04 17.16
N LEU A 121 9.69 6.15 15.85
CA LEU A 121 10.53 7.17 15.23
C LEU A 121 9.77 8.45 14.88
N TYR A 122 8.43 8.41 14.91
CA TYR A 122 7.61 9.56 14.55
C TYR A 122 7.65 10.63 15.62
N ASN A 123 7.87 11.88 15.20
CA ASN A 123 7.53 13.03 16.04
C ASN A 123 6.01 13.24 16.09
N ASP A 124 5.53 14.20 16.90
CA ASP A 124 4.11 14.44 17.09
C ASP A 124 3.39 14.82 15.80
N PHE A 125 4.04 15.61 14.93
CA PHE A 125 3.48 15.97 13.63
C PHE A 125 3.30 14.73 12.72
N GLN A 126 4.32 13.90 12.58
CA GLN A 126 4.31 12.72 11.73
C GLN A 126 3.31 11.66 12.22
N ARG A 127 3.13 11.56 13.54
CA ARG A 127 2.19 10.64 14.18
C ARG A 127 0.75 10.91 13.78
N ARG A 128 0.40 12.16 13.45
CA ARG A 128 -0.93 12.57 13.01
C ARG A 128 -1.43 11.84 11.76
N ARG A 129 -0.53 11.30 10.94
CA ARG A 129 -0.89 10.47 9.78
C ARG A 129 -1.75 9.26 10.14
N ASN A 130 -1.68 8.79 11.38
CA ASN A 130 -2.46 7.67 11.90
C ASN A 130 -3.83 8.07 12.47
N GLU A 131 -4.22 9.35 12.44
CA GLU A 131 -5.57 9.82 12.87
C GLU A 131 -6.69 9.35 11.93
N VAL A 132 -6.34 8.82 10.76
CA VAL A 132 -7.26 8.24 9.78
C VAL A 132 -6.88 6.80 9.46
N LYS A 133 -7.80 6.03 8.85
CA LYS A 133 -7.46 4.71 8.32
C LYS A 133 -6.43 4.84 7.21
N PRO A 134 -5.43 3.93 7.14
CA PRO A 134 -4.50 3.89 6.01
C PRO A 134 -5.24 3.55 4.71
N GLY A 135 -4.73 4.07 3.58
CA GLY A 135 -5.31 3.88 2.27
C GLY A 135 -4.56 2.88 1.39
N ILE A 136 -5.27 2.29 0.42
CA ILE A 136 -4.66 1.60 -0.71
C ILE A 136 -3.92 2.63 -1.56
N THR A 137 -4.55 3.78 -1.83
CA THR A 137 -3.93 4.96 -2.44
C THR A 137 -4.03 6.17 -1.51
N GLY A 138 -3.38 7.29 -1.86
CA GLY A 138 -3.42 8.52 -1.07
C GLY A 138 -2.69 9.67 -1.73
N TRP A 139 -2.64 10.80 -1.03
CA TRP A 139 -2.08 12.04 -1.57
C TRP A 139 -0.59 11.92 -1.92
N VAL A 140 0.20 11.21 -1.12
CA VAL A 140 1.61 10.93 -1.40
C VAL A 140 1.76 10.09 -2.68
N GLN A 141 0.93 9.05 -2.84
CA GLN A 141 1.02 8.13 -3.97
C GLN A 141 0.73 8.81 -5.30
N VAL A 142 -0.12 9.85 -5.32
CA VAL A 142 -0.43 10.58 -6.55
C VAL A 142 0.45 11.82 -6.78
N ASN A 143 1.22 12.29 -5.76
CA ASN A 143 2.03 13.52 -5.85
C ASN A 143 3.54 13.32 -5.63
N GLY A 144 4.08 12.15 -5.89
CA GLY A 144 5.55 11.96 -5.81
C GLY A 144 5.98 10.53 -5.48
N ARG A 145 5.15 9.79 -4.73
CA ARG A 145 5.43 8.37 -4.39
C ARG A 145 6.81 8.21 -3.73
N ASN A 146 7.74 7.58 -4.50
CA ASN A 146 9.11 7.30 -4.04
C ASN A 146 10.12 8.39 -4.39
N SER A 147 9.76 9.36 -5.25
CA SER A 147 10.67 10.42 -5.70
C SER A 147 10.81 11.61 -4.76
N ILE A 148 10.09 11.61 -3.64
CA ILE A 148 10.12 12.69 -2.63
C ILE A 148 10.72 12.21 -1.32
N SER A 149 11.30 13.15 -0.54
CA SER A 149 11.90 12.86 0.76
C SER A 149 10.88 12.34 1.78
N TRP A 150 11.35 11.74 2.88
CA TRP A 150 10.49 11.28 3.96
C TRP A 150 9.73 12.43 4.62
N GLU A 151 10.37 13.57 4.82
CA GLU A 151 9.75 14.79 5.38
C GLU A 151 8.56 15.18 4.51
N LYS A 152 8.75 15.23 3.18
CA LYS A 152 7.69 15.60 2.23
C LYS A 152 6.57 14.57 2.17
N LYS A 153 6.87 13.28 2.34
CA LYS A 153 5.85 12.23 2.48
C LYS A 153 4.98 12.48 3.72
N PHE A 154 5.60 12.79 4.86
CA PHE A 154 4.86 13.06 6.10
C PHE A 154 4.04 14.37 6.01
N GLU A 155 4.59 15.44 5.42
CA GLU A 155 3.83 16.66 5.16
C GLU A 155 2.57 16.38 4.33
N TYR A 156 2.69 15.61 3.26
CA TYR A 156 1.57 15.26 2.40
C TYR A 156 0.55 14.34 3.09
N ASP A 157 1.02 13.39 3.91
CA ASP A 157 0.13 12.53 4.67
C ASP A 157 -0.68 13.33 5.71
N VAL A 158 -0.03 14.25 6.46
CA VAL A 158 -0.70 15.10 7.44
C VAL A 158 -1.61 16.11 6.76
N TRP A 159 -1.16 16.71 5.63
CA TRP A 159 -2.03 17.59 4.84
C TRP A 159 -3.31 16.87 4.41
N TYR A 160 -3.23 15.61 3.97
CA TYR A 160 -4.42 14.83 3.66
C TYR A 160 -5.32 14.65 4.88
N VAL A 161 -4.76 14.34 6.06
CA VAL A 161 -5.52 14.19 7.31
C VAL A 161 -6.32 15.43 7.65
N ASP A 162 -5.73 16.61 7.43
CA ASP A 162 -6.37 17.92 7.71
C ASP A 162 -7.45 18.29 6.67
N ASN A 163 -7.32 17.79 5.42
CA ASN A 163 -8.17 18.17 4.29
C ASN A 163 -9.10 17.03 3.80
N VAL A 164 -9.31 15.99 4.60
CA VAL A 164 -10.18 14.84 4.21
C VAL A 164 -11.56 15.33 3.80
N SER A 165 -11.91 15.13 2.53
CA SER A 165 -13.20 15.47 1.96
C SER A 165 -13.57 14.55 0.81
N PHE A 166 -14.87 14.47 0.49
CA PHE A 166 -15.36 13.65 -0.62
C PHE A 166 -14.71 14.02 -1.94
N LEU A 167 -14.62 15.32 -2.24
CA LEU A 167 -14.02 15.79 -3.50
C LEU A 167 -12.52 15.47 -3.60
N LEU A 168 -11.79 15.57 -2.47
CA LEU A 168 -10.37 15.21 -2.43
C LEU A 168 -10.18 13.71 -2.66
N ASP A 169 -11.00 12.87 -2.04
CA ASP A 169 -10.94 11.42 -2.23
C ASP A 169 -11.21 11.03 -3.68
N ILE A 170 -12.25 11.60 -4.31
CA ILE A 170 -12.54 11.39 -5.74
C ILE A 170 -11.37 11.83 -6.62
N LYS A 171 -10.80 13.02 -6.36
CA LYS A 171 -9.63 13.52 -7.08
C LYS A 171 -8.46 12.54 -6.99
N ILE A 172 -8.16 12.02 -5.80
CA ILE A 172 -7.08 11.05 -5.59
C ILE A 172 -7.36 9.75 -6.34
N LEU A 173 -8.60 9.23 -6.30
CA LEU A 173 -8.98 8.02 -7.04
C LEU A 173 -8.79 8.18 -8.55
N ILE A 174 -9.24 9.30 -9.13
CA ILE A 174 -9.05 9.60 -10.55
C ILE A 174 -7.56 9.66 -10.91
N LEU A 175 -6.76 10.41 -10.13
CA LEU A 175 -5.32 10.51 -10.34
C LEU A 175 -4.63 9.14 -10.22
N THR A 176 -5.09 8.28 -9.31
CA THR A 176 -4.56 6.92 -9.15
C THR A 176 -4.79 6.09 -10.42
N VAL A 177 -6.00 6.09 -10.96
CA VAL A 177 -6.31 5.39 -12.21
C VAL A 177 -5.42 5.87 -13.35
N LEU A 178 -5.27 7.19 -13.49
CA LEU A 178 -4.41 7.77 -14.53
C LEU A 178 -2.94 7.33 -14.39
N LYS A 179 -2.41 7.29 -13.17
CA LYS A 179 -1.03 6.86 -12.90
C LYS A 179 -0.82 5.35 -13.11
N VAL A 180 -1.79 4.53 -12.74
CA VAL A 180 -1.75 3.08 -13.01
C VAL A 180 -1.73 2.80 -14.51
N VAL A 181 -2.60 3.46 -15.28
CA VAL A 181 -2.65 3.32 -16.76
C VAL A 181 -1.33 3.76 -17.40
N LYS A 182 -0.72 4.84 -16.92
CA LYS A 182 0.57 5.33 -17.43
C LYS A 182 1.78 4.56 -16.91
N SER A 183 1.60 3.65 -15.95
CA SER A 183 2.67 2.91 -15.26
C SER A 183 3.77 3.82 -14.67
N GLU A 184 3.43 5.05 -14.25
CA GLU A 184 4.37 6.05 -13.74
C GLU A 184 4.76 5.79 -12.28
N GLY A 185 6.06 5.91 -11.96
CA GLY A 185 6.59 5.99 -10.59
C GLY A 185 6.49 4.70 -9.76
N ILE A 186 6.46 3.52 -10.40
CA ILE A 186 6.32 2.24 -9.71
C ILE A 186 7.60 1.87 -8.94
N ASN A 187 8.78 2.20 -9.50
CA ASN A 187 10.08 1.96 -8.84
C ASN A 187 10.90 3.26 -8.78
N GLU A 188 11.71 3.47 -7.73
CA GLU A 188 12.87 4.35 -7.81
C GLU A 188 13.80 3.82 -8.91
N GLN A 189 14.40 4.73 -9.70
CA GLN A 189 15.34 4.32 -10.75
C GLN A 189 16.47 3.48 -10.11
N GLY A 190 16.49 2.18 -10.46
CA GLY A 190 17.54 1.25 -10.02
C GLY A 190 17.34 0.54 -8.69
N GLN A 191 16.23 0.73 -7.95
CA GLN A 191 15.98 0.04 -6.68
C GLN A 191 14.61 -0.67 -6.67
N ALA A 192 14.59 -1.90 -6.16
CA ALA A 192 13.36 -2.69 -6.00
C ALA A 192 12.49 -2.21 -4.80
N THR A 193 13.06 -1.46 -3.87
CA THR A 193 12.42 -0.95 -2.64
C THR A 193 12.92 0.45 -2.31
N SER A 194 12.06 1.31 -1.73
CA SER A 194 12.45 2.65 -1.27
C SER A 194 13.35 2.59 -0.04
N ASN A 195 14.23 3.60 0.14
CA ASN A 195 15.06 3.74 1.32
C ASN A 195 14.24 3.73 2.62
N GLU A 196 14.79 3.12 3.68
CA GLU A 196 14.13 3.07 4.97
C GLU A 196 14.13 4.42 5.68
N PHE A 197 13.03 4.71 6.41
CA PHE A 197 12.99 5.84 7.34
C PHE A 197 13.83 5.50 8.58
N LYS A 198 14.82 6.35 8.88
CA LYS A 198 15.76 6.15 9.99
C LYS A 198 15.51 7.08 11.18
N GLY A 199 14.43 7.86 11.17
CA GLY A 199 14.12 8.87 12.17
C GLY A 199 14.43 10.29 11.72
N ASN A 200 14.23 11.27 12.62
CA ASN A 200 14.34 12.69 12.34
C ASN A 200 15.73 13.30 12.60
N ASN A 201 16.68 12.52 13.14
CA ASN A 201 17.99 13.01 13.62
C ASN A 201 19.15 12.45 12.78
N ILE A 202 19.02 12.42 11.47
CA ILE A 202 20.15 12.04 10.61
C ILE A 202 20.44 13.23 9.71
N GLU A 203 21.30 14.12 10.22
CA GLU A 203 22.19 14.93 9.39
C GLU A 203 23.25 14.03 8.74
#